data_00c58a0c54e5a649f6d6030be833ccbf
#
_entry.id   00c58a0c54e5a649f6d6030be833ccbf
#
_cell.length_a   1.000
_cell.length_b   1.000
_cell.length_c   1.000
_cell.angle_alpha   90.00
_cell.angle_beta   90.00
_cell.angle_gamma   90.00
#
_symmetry.space_group_name_H-M   'P 1'
#
loop_
_entity.id
_entity.type
_entity.pdbx_description
1 polymer ?
#
loop_
_entity_poly.entity_id
_entity_poly.type
_entity_poly.pdbx_seq_one_letter_code
_entity_poly.pdbx_strand_id
1 'polypeptide(L)'
;MKARISCFFLLVFFFVQIVKGEDDTLWQLHASDINAPYVGAPMANGGIGILPWKEPFSVRQVILNHVFDTDGPQGVSRVLKGINPFQMSMDIDGKEVNTECITNWKQCIDMKEATHNS
;
A
#
# COMPACT_ATOMS: atom_id res chain seq x y z
N MET A 1 -53.74 -18.23 9.45
CA MET A 1 -52.79 -17.13 9.78
C MET A 1 -51.34 -17.59 10.02
N LYS A 2 -51.07 -18.83 10.40
CA LYS A 2 -49.67 -19.32 10.67
C LYS A 2 -48.76 -19.45 9.43
N ALA A 3 -49.30 -19.73 8.23
CA ALA A 3 -48.51 -19.92 7.02
C ALA A 3 -47.91 -18.62 6.43
N ARG A 4 -48.58 -17.49 6.64
CA ARG A 4 -48.12 -16.18 6.10
C ARG A 4 -46.92 -15.61 6.87
N ILE A 5 -46.81 -15.90 8.17
CA ILE A 5 -45.70 -15.43 9.01
C ILE A 5 -44.41 -16.21 8.67
N SER A 6 -44.55 -17.52 8.38
CA SER A 6 -43.40 -18.37 8.02
C SER A 6 -42.73 -17.93 6.70
N CYS A 7 -43.55 -17.53 5.72
CA CYS A 7 -43.03 -17.05 4.40
C CYS A 7 -42.27 -15.72 4.51
N PHE A 8 -42.74 -14.83 5.38
CA PHE A 8 -42.09 -13.54 5.64
C PHE A 8 -40.73 -13.70 6.31
N PHE A 9 -40.63 -14.60 7.28
CA PHE A 9 -39.34 -14.93 7.94
C PHE A 9 -38.35 -15.58 6.97
N LEU A 10 -38.81 -16.42 6.07
CA LEU A 10 -37.96 -17.06 5.05
C LEU A 10 -37.45 -16.04 4.03
N LEU A 11 -38.24 -15.05 3.67
CA LEU A 11 -37.87 -14.00 2.75
C LEU A 11 -36.86 -12.99 3.37
N VAL A 12 -37.03 -12.69 4.67
CA VAL A 12 -36.06 -11.86 5.42
C VAL A 12 -34.72 -12.60 5.59
N PHE A 13 -34.77 -13.91 5.84
CA PHE A 13 -33.54 -14.72 5.93
C PHE A 13 -32.81 -14.83 4.60
N PHE A 14 -33.52 -14.85 3.48
CA PHE A 14 -32.91 -14.84 2.15
C PHE A 14 -32.27 -13.47 1.81
N PHE A 15 -32.87 -12.38 2.24
CA PHE A 15 -32.30 -11.03 2.05
C PHE A 15 -31.04 -10.81 2.88
N VAL A 16 -30.92 -11.36 4.08
CA VAL A 16 -29.73 -11.27 4.93
C VAL A 16 -28.53 -12.02 4.35
N GLN A 17 -28.76 -13.03 3.51
CA GLN A 17 -27.69 -13.78 2.85
C GLN A 17 -27.09 -13.05 1.63
N ILE A 18 -27.76 -12.03 1.10
CA ILE A 18 -27.30 -11.29 -0.10
C ILE A 18 -26.30 -10.17 0.28
N VAL A 19 -26.26 -9.76 1.53
CA VAL A 19 -25.18 -8.92 2.06
C VAL A 19 -23.97 -9.81 2.42
N LYS A 20 -23.50 -10.57 1.46
CA LYS A 20 -22.15 -11.16 1.52
C LYS A 20 -21.16 -10.02 1.35
N GLY A 21 -20.26 -9.92 2.30
CA GLY A 21 -19.29 -8.87 2.42
C GLY A 21 -18.63 -8.50 1.10
N GLU A 22 -18.42 -7.24 0.95
CA GLU A 22 -17.56 -6.66 -0.05
C GLU A 22 -16.28 -7.50 -0.14
N ASP A 23 -15.93 -7.93 -1.34
CA ASP A 23 -14.73 -8.75 -1.54
C ASP A 23 -13.51 -7.89 -1.19
N ASP A 24 -12.91 -8.14 -0.04
CA ASP A 24 -11.78 -7.36 0.48
C ASP A 24 -10.59 -7.37 -0.49
N THR A 25 -10.54 -8.32 -1.42
CA THR A 25 -9.49 -8.39 -2.45
C THR A 25 -9.57 -7.23 -3.45
N LEU A 26 -10.71 -6.59 -3.63
CA LEU A 26 -10.88 -5.43 -4.50
C LEU A 26 -10.10 -4.20 -4.02
N TRP A 27 -9.77 -4.15 -2.72
CA TRP A 27 -9.04 -3.05 -2.10
C TRP A 27 -7.53 -3.30 -2.00
N GLN A 28 -7.07 -4.45 -2.52
CA GLN A 28 -5.68 -4.86 -2.42
C GLN A 28 -4.98 -4.80 -3.78
N LEU A 29 -3.84 -4.12 -3.80
CA LEU A 29 -2.90 -4.11 -4.93
C LEU A 29 -1.68 -4.95 -4.58
N HIS A 30 -1.36 -5.89 -5.45
CA HIS A 30 -0.24 -6.81 -5.26
C HIS A 30 0.85 -6.60 -6.30
N ALA A 31 2.10 -6.70 -5.86
CA ALA A 31 3.28 -6.80 -6.71
C ALA A 31 4.10 -8.01 -6.26
N SER A 32 4.52 -8.85 -7.21
CA SER A 32 5.24 -10.10 -6.93
C SER A 32 6.50 -10.29 -7.77
N ASP A 33 6.77 -9.40 -8.71
CA ASP A 33 7.97 -9.46 -9.54
C ASP A 33 9.01 -8.44 -9.06
N ILE A 34 10.05 -8.93 -8.41
CA ILE A 34 11.15 -8.10 -7.91
C ILE A 34 11.95 -7.43 -9.04
N ASN A 35 11.96 -8.02 -10.24
CA ASN A 35 12.72 -7.51 -11.38
C ASN A 35 11.93 -6.50 -12.22
N ALA A 36 10.62 -6.42 -12.04
CA ALA A 36 9.80 -5.46 -12.73
C ALA A 36 10.24 -4.01 -12.42
N PRO A 37 10.06 -3.08 -13.36
CA PRO A 37 10.24 -1.67 -13.07
C PRO A 37 9.40 -1.26 -11.87
N TYR A 38 10.05 -0.97 -10.75
CA TYR A 38 9.33 -0.67 -9.51
C TYR A 38 8.82 0.76 -9.52
N VAL A 39 7.53 0.88 -9.57
CA VAL A 39 6.83 2.12 -9.26
C VAL A 39 6.32 1.96 -7.84
N GLY A 40 7.07 2.49 -6.88
CA GLY A 40 6.71 2.37 -5.46
C GLY A 40 5.29 2.86 -5.20
N ALA A 41 4.58 2.12 -4.39
CA ALA A 41 3.26 2.51 -3.94
C ALA A 41 3.39 3.65 -2.92
N PRO A 42 2.92 4.86 -3.21
CA PRO A 42 3.06 5.97 -2.27
C PRO A 42 2.15 5.75 -1.06
N MET A 43 2.73 5.93 0.13
CA MET A 43 1.99 6.06 1.38
C MET A 43 2.10 7.51 1.82
N ALA A 44 0.98 8.17 2.04
CA ALA A 44 0.98 9.59 2.36
C ALA A 44 -0.20 9.98 3.28
N ASN A 45 0.01 11.00 4.09
CA ASN A 45 -1.00 11.58 4.97
C ASN A 45 -1.39 13.01 4.60
N GLY A 46 -1.04 13.44 3.38
CA GLY A 46 -1.26 14.81 2.91
C GLY A 46 -0.14 15.81 3.24
N GLY A 47 0.66 15.58 4.26
CA GLY A 47 1.82 16.40 4.61
C GLY A 47 3.14 15.77 4.21
N ILE A 48 3.28 14.50 4.49
CA ILE A 48 4.45 13.67 4.16
C ILE A 48 4.00 12.49 3.34
N GLY A 49 4.78 12.15 2.32
CA GLY A 49 4.66 10.93 1.54
C GLY A 49 5.97 10.15 1.55
N ILE A 50 5.88 8.84 1.53
CA ILE A 50 7.02 7.95 1.37
C ILE A 50 6.78 6.99 0.21
N LEU A 51 7.86 6.65 -0.49
CA LEU A 51 7.90 5.58 -1.47
C LEU A 51 8.74 4.43 -0.89
N PRO A 52 8.13 3.32 -0.45
CA PRO A 52 8.87 2.13 -0.04
C PRO A 52 9.75 1.62 -1.18
N TRP A 53 10.79 0.88 -0.84
CA TRP A 53 11.64 0.22 -1.81
C TRP A 53 11.45 -1.28 -1.78
N LYS A 54 12.19 -2.00 -2.61
CA LYS A 54 12.10 -3.47 -2.73
C LYS A 54 12.74 -4.20 -1.56
N GLU A 55 13.75 -3.59 -0.96
CA GLU A 55 14.46 -4.14 0.18
C GLU A 55 13.68 -3.92 1.46
N PRO A 56 13.73 -4.85 2.41
CA PRO A 56 13.06 -4.71 3.70
C PRO A 56 13.47 -3.41 4.41
N PHE A 57 12.50 -2.70 4.96
CA PHE A 57 12.69 -1.42 5.69
C PHE A 57 13.35 -0.30 4.89
N SER A 58 13.53 -0.46 3.59
CA SER A 58 14.11 0.55 2.73
C SER A 58 13.04 1.49 2.17
N VAL A 59 13.33 2.78 2.15
CA VAL A 59 12.50 3.83 1.58
C VAL A 59 13.26 4.50 0.45
N ARG A 60 12.72 4.48 -0.75
CA ARG A 60 13.34 5.09 -1.92
C ARG A 60 13.35 6.61 -1.85
N GLN A 61 12.25 7.18 -1.38
CA GLN A 61 12.07 8.62 -1.41
C GLN A 61 11.09 9.08 -0.34
N VAL A 62 11.39 10.21 0.26
CA VAL A 62 10.47 10.99 1.09
C VAL A 62 10.03 12.21 0.30
N ILE A 63 8.76 12.52 0.32
CA ILE A 63 8.14 13.68 -0.34
C ILE A 63 7.51 14.54 0.75
N LEU A 64 7.88 15.81 0.77
CA LEU A 64 7.30 16.79 1.67
C LEU A 64 6.31 17.62 0.87
N ASN A 65 5.05 17.61 1.27
CA ASN A 65 4.05 18.48 0.67
C ASN A 65 4.26 19.93 1.12
N HIS A 66 3.80 20.88 0.32
CA HIS A 66 3.95 22.33 0.54
C HIS A 66 5.39 22.87 0.54
N VAL A 67 6.38 22.05 0.24
CA VAL A 67 7.77 22.47 0.07
C VAL A 67 8.13 22.39 -1.40
N PHE A 68 8.36 23.55 -2.01
CA PHE A 68 8.61 23.67 -3.45
C PHE A 68 9.97 24.28 -3.70
N ASP A 69 10.61 23.78 -4.75
CA ASP A 69 11.80 24.39 -5.33
C ASP A 69 11.38 25.51 -6.29
N THR A 70 11.95 26.69 -6.11
CA THR A 70 11.72 27.83 -7.00
C THR A 70 12.67 27.84 -8.19
N ASP A 71 13.77 27.10 -8.12
CA ASP A 71 14.83 27.08 -9.13
C ASP A 71 14.68 25.91 -10.13
N GLY A 72 13.47 25.42 -10.30
CA GLY A 72 13.18 24.39 -11.30
C GLY A 72 13.49 24.86 -12.72
N PRO A 73 13.75 23.94 -13.67
CA PRO A 73 13.95 24.30 -15.07
C PRO A 73 12.84 25.21 -15.57
N GLN A 74 13.17 26.33 -16.15
CA GLN A 74 12.22 27.34 -16.67
C GLN A 74 11.36 28.03 -15.59
N GLY A 75 11.81 28.06 -14.33
CA GLY A 75 11.08 28.70 -13.24
C GLY A 75 9.81 27.97 -12.82
N VAL A 76 9.64 26.71 -13.21
CA VAL A 76 8.49 25.89 -12.79
C VAL A 76 8.75 25.34 -11.39
N SER A 77 7.87 25.68 -10.44
CA SER A 77 7.92 25.12 -9.09
C SER A 77 7.66 23.62 -9.13
N ARG A 78 8.44 22.86 -8.37
CA ARG A 78 8.27 21.41 -8.21
C ARG A 78 8.40 21.03 -6.74
N VAL A 79 7.75 19.94 -6.37
CA VAL A 79 7.83 19.40 -5.01
C VAL A 79 9.26 18.92 -4.73
N LEU A 80 9.82 19.37 -3.62
CA LEU A 80 11.16 18.94 -3.20
C LEU A 80 11.12 17.52 -2.64
N LYS A 81 12.18 16.80 -2.95
CA LYS A 81 12.49 15.55 -2.24
C LYS A 81 13.01 15.89 -0.85
N GLY A 82 12.37 15.32 0.16
CA GLY A 82 12.86 15.43 1.53
C GLY A 82 14.15 14.64 1.73
N ILE A 83 14.87 14.97 2.78
CA ILE A 83 15.95 14.12 3.30
C ILE A 83 15.30 12.78 3.67
N ASN A 84 15.90 11.67 3.24
CA ASN A 84 15.43 10.34 3.59
C ASN A 84 16.06 9.88 4.92
N PRO A 85 15.33 9.97 6.04
CA PRO A 85 15.83 9.53 7.36
C PRO A 85 15.64 8.03 7.57
N PHE A 86 15.00 7.34 6.63
CA PHE A 86 14.62 5.92 6.73
C PHE A 86 15.54 5.00 5.93
N GLN A 87 16.80 5.38 5.76
CA GLN A 87 17.80 4.47 5.20
C GLN A 87 18.18 3.49 6.29
N MET A 88 17.52 2.33 6.29
CA MET A 88 17.83 1.22 7.16
C MET A 88 18.33 0.06 6.33
N SER A 89 19.33 -0.66 6.83
CA SER A 89 19.77 -1.95 6.32
C SER A 89 19.46 -3.03 7.35
N MET A 90 19.26 -4.24 6.88
CA MET A 90 19.05 -5.40 7.74
C MET A 90 20.17 -6.40 7.53
N ASP A 91 20.78 -6.84 8.61
CA ASP A 91 21.73 -7.94 8.64
C ASP A 91 21.12 -9.15 9.35
N ILE A 92 21.27 -10.33 8.75
CA ILE A 92 20.92 -11.60 9.38
C ILE A 92 22.18 -12.45 9.43
N ASP A 93 22.62 -12.83 10.62
CA ASP A 93 23.84 -13.62 10.83
C ASP A 93 25.10 -13.03 10.16
N GLY A 94 25.21 -11.69 10.16
CA GLY A 94 26.33 -10.96 9.57
C GLY A 94 26.30 -10.88 8.04
N LYS A 95 25.17 -11.17 7.44
CA LYS A 95 24.93 -10.99 5.99
C LYS A 95 23.89 -9.92 5.78
N GLU A 96 24.22 -8.92 4.99
CA GLU A 96 23.29 -7.90 4.59
C GLU A 96 22.18 -8.49 3.69
N VAL A 97 20.93 -8.21 4.06
CA VAL A 97 19.76 -8.61 3.28
C VAL A 97 19.56 -7.61 2.16
N ASN A 98 19.79 -8.05 0.94
CA ASN A 98 19.59 -7.28 -0.30
C ASN A 98 18.61 -8.02 -1.22
N THR A 99 18.28 -7.41 -2.35
CA THR A 99 17.34 -7.98 -3.33
C THR A 99 17.82 -9.32 -3.92
N GLU A 100 19.11 -9.61 -3.91
CA GLU A 100 19.68 -10.86 -4.42
C GLU A 100 19.44 -12.06 -3.49
N CYS A 101 19.28 -11.79 -2.19
CA CYS A 101 19.02 -12.80 -1.17
C CYS A 101 17.53 -13.17 -1.06
N ILE A 102 16.65 -12.41 -1.70
CA ILE A 102 15.19 -12.57 -1.58
C ILE A 102 14.70 -13.57 -2.61
N THR A 103 14.19 -14.70 -2.17
CA THR A 103 13.64 -15.76 -3.04
C THR A 103 12.16 -15.57 -3.36
N ASN A 104 11.41 -15.02 -2.42
CA ASN A 104 9.99 -14.74 -2.59
C ASN A 104 9.72 -13.30 -2.16
N TRP A 105 9.48 -12.45 -3.13
CA TRP A 105 9.15 -11.06 -2.90
C TRP A 105 7.68 -10.81 -3.20
N LYS A 106 7.01 -10.15 -2.28
CA LYS A 106 5.63 -9.74 -2.46
C LYS A 106 5.40 -8.43 -1.70
N GLN A 107 4.79 -7.49 -2.37
CA GLN A 107 4.26 -6.29 -1.71
C GLN A 107 2.76 -6.23 -1.91
N CYS A 108 2.06 -5.80 -0.90
CA CYS A 108 0.63 -5.60 -0.90
C CYS A 108 0.29 -4.24 -0.30
N ILE A 109 -0.56 -3.50 -0.99
CA ILE A 109 -1.20 -2.31 -0.45
C ILE A 109 -2.64 -2.66 -0.20
N ASP A 110 -3.06 -2.51 1.03
CA ASP A 110 -4.46 -2.59 1.40
C ASP A 110 -5.01 -1.16 1.53
N MET A 111 -5.82 -0.77 0.56
CA MET A 111 -6.40 0.59 0.53
C MET A 111 -7.52 0.75 1.54
N LYS A 112 -8.16 -0.33 1.98
CA LYS A 112 -9.21 -0.30 2.98
C LYS A 112 -8.64 -0.03 4.37
N GLU A 113 -7.54 -0.70 4.70
CA GLU A 113 -6.86 -0.55 6.00
C GLU A 113 -5.76 0.51 5.95
N ALA A 114 -5.49 1.11 4.77
CA ALA A 114 -4.42 2.07 4.55
C ALA A 114 -3.05 1.53 5.01
N THR A 115 -2.78 0.26 4.73
CA THR A 115 -1.54 -0.42 5.13
C THR A 115 -0.73 -0.88 3.92
N HIS A 116 0.57 -0.99 4.13
CA HIS A 116 1.53 -1.57 3.19
C HIS A 116 2.26 -2.72 3.88
N ASN A 117 2.27 -3.89 3.23
CA ASN A 117 2.95 -5.10 3.68
C ASN A 117 3.98 -5.54 2.63
N SER A 118 5.15 -5.91 3.09
CA SER A 118 6.26 -6.40 2.25
C SER A 118 6.96 -7.58 2.88
#